data_029724d2c881c345a0be75fc90e2a5eb
#
_entry.id   029724d2c881c345a0be75fc90e2a5eb
#
_cell.length_a   1.000
_cell.length_b   1.000
_cell.length_c   1.000
_cell.angle_alpha   90.00
_cell.angle_beta   90.00
_cell.angle_gamma   90.00
#
_symmetry.space_group_name_H-M   'P 1'
#
loop_
_entity.id
_entity.type
_entity.pdbx_description
1 polymer ?
#
loop_
_entity_poly.entity_id
_entity_poly.type
_entity_poly.pdbx_seq_one_letter_code
_entity_poly.pdbx_strand_id
1 'polypeptide(L)'
;MSNFNRYVICTVGVAALAAGVFAADEKKPMAKKGSGPGILQPQMTVEAGSYTAPMGKLGTPAAEPWSATTVGAAVDGKPNSGAKPATLVGEIVDFSCYLQIGKHGEKHRSCAQKCFNSGQPIGLMTSDGSLYMLMEEEHDPRRDGQTDLRKAAVDHAGHIMEVTGTQSSFGGYKALYVHGFVKK
;
A
#
# COMPACT_ATOMS: atom_id res chain seq x y z
N MET A 1 36.57 13.07 -56.64
CA MET A 1 37.03 14.47 -56.55
C MET A 1 36.83 14.89 -55.14
N SER A 2 37.89 14.81 -54.41
CA SER A 2 38.66 15.86 -53.74
C SER A 2 38.07 16.23 -52.38
N ASN A 3 38.68 15.63 -51.32
CA ASN A 3 39.63 16.25 -50.36
C ASN A 3 39.03 17.34 -49.49
N PHE A 4 39.06 17.28 -48.15
CA PHE A 4 40.21 17.78 -47.40
C PHE A 4 40.14 17.42 -45.90
N ASN A 5 41.19 16.79 -45.52
CA ASN A 5 41.64 16.50 -44.17
C ASN A 5 42.09 17.79 -43.45
N ARG A 6 41.63 18.04 -42.22
CA ARG A 6 42.31 18.99 -41.33
C ARG A 6 42.30 18.48 -39.89
N TYR A 7 43.42 17.96 -39.54
CA TYR A 7 43.85 17.76 -38.14
C TYR A 7 44.03 19.15 -37.48
N VAL A 8 43.43 19.33 -36.33
CA VAL A 8 43.86 20.37 -35.38
C VAL A 8 44.25 19.67 -34.09
N ILE A 9 45.53 19.68 -33.86
CA ILE A 9 46.19 19.32 -32.60
C ILE A 9 45.94 20.49 -31.66
N CYS A 10 45.32 20.26 -30.50
CA CYS A 10 45.37 21.21 -29.40
C CYS A 10 45.86 20.52 -28.15
N THR A 11 46.90 21.07 -27.72
CA THR A 11 47.81 20.94 -26.58
C THR A 11 47.18 20.55 -25.26
N VAL A 12 47.91 19.66 -24.59
CA VAL A 12 47.78 19.21 -23.22
C VAL A 12 47.89 20.39 -22.26
N GLY A 13 46.83 20.68 -21.53
CA GLY A 13 46.81 21.51 -20.35
C GLY A 13 46.69 20.64 -19.11
N VAL A 14 47.80 20.50 -18.40
CA VAL A 14 47.83 19.85 -17.08
C VAL A 14 47.22 20.82 -16.07
N ALA A 15 45.98 20.56 -15.65
CA ALA A 15 45.36 21.22 -14.52
C ALA A 15 45.58 20.35 -13.27
N ALA A 16 46.36 20.84 -12.34
CA ALA A 16 46.54 20.25 -11.02
C ALA A 16 45.25 20.31 -10.25
N LEU A 17 44.65 19.14 -9.99
CA LEU A 17 43.49 18.99 -9.09
C LEU A 17 44.01 18.97 -7.66
N ALA A 18 43.72 20.05 -6.94
CA ALA A 18 43.82 20.09 -5.48
C ALA A 18 42.77 19.15 -4.91
N ALA A 19 43.22 18.07 -4.30
CA ALA A 19 42.36 17.17 -3.52
C ALA A 19 41.90 17.89 -2.26
N GLY A 20 40.67 18.44 -2.33
CA GLY A 20 39.93 18.86 -1.15
C GLY A 20 39.46 17.62 -0.40
N VAL A 21 40.10 17.36 0.72
CA VAL A 21 39.64 16.37 1.70
C VAL A 21 38.38 16.90 2.33
N PHE A 22 37.22 16.45 1.84
CA PHE A 22 35.97 16.59 2.57
C PHE A 22 36.02 15.60 3.74
N ALA A 23 36.26 16.12 4.94
CA ALA A 23 36.04 15.39 6.17
C ALA A 23 34.55 15.03 6.21
N ALA A 24 34.21 13.75 6.01
CA ALA A 24 32.92 13.22 6.30
C ALA A 24 32.70 13.36 7.80
N ASP A 25 31.74 14.22 8.16
CA ASP A 25 31.26 14.35 9.52
C ASP A 25 30.53 13.04 9.87
N GLU A 26 31.26 12.12 10.49
CA GLU A 26 30.69 10.89 11.06
C GLU A 26 29.70 11.29 12.14
N LYS A 27 28.41 11.38 11.77
CA LYS A 27 27.32 11.42 12.74
C LYS A 27 27.46 10.18 13.62
N LYS A 28 28.06 10.34 14.80
CA LYS A 28 28.02 9.35 15.88
C LYS A 28 26.60 8.81 15.99
N PRO A 29 26.40 7.49 16.01
CA PRO A 29 25.09 6.90 16.29
C PRO A 29 24.65 7.44 17.66
N MET A 30 23.52 8.15 17.68
CA MET A 30 22.89 8.54 18.95
C MET A 30 22.61 7.25 19.70
N ALA A 31 23.34 7.05 20.82
CA ALA A 31 23.07 5.97 21.73
C ALA A 31 21.60 6.02 22.11
N LYS A 32 20.85 4.95 21.81
CA LYS A 32 19.51 4.76 22.31
C LYS A 32 19.58 4.87 23.82
N LYS A 33 19.01 5.94 24.37
CA LYS A 33 18.84 6.10 25.80
C LYS A 33 18.07 4.88 26.29
N GLY A 34 18.72 3.97 27.00
CA GLY A 34 18.08 2.80 27.56
C GLY A 34 16.94 3.26 28.45
N SER A 35 15.74 2.79 28.17
CA SER A 35 14.60 2.95 29.06
C SER A 35 14.95 2.25 30.36
N GLY A 36 15.05 3.01 31.46
CA GLY A 36 15.23 2.45 32.79
C GLY A 36 14.06 1.54 33.17
N PRO A 37 14.28 0.58 34.10
CA PRO A 37 13.22 -0.30 34.55
C PRO A 37 12.16 0.52 35.29
N GLY A 38 10.92 0.56 34.76
CA GLY A 38 9.79 1.16 35.48
C GLY A 38 8.83 2.01 34.67
N ILE A 39 9.11 2.31 33.41
CA ILE A 39 8.12 2.94 32.56
C ILE A 39 7.37 1.82 31.82
N LEU A 40 6.10 1.63 32.15
CA LEU A 40 5.18 0.85 31.34
C LEU A 40 5.21 1.43 29.93
N GLN A 41 6.01 0.84 29.06
CA GLN A 41 5.87 1.09 27.64
C GLN A 41 4.49 0.56 27.27
N PRO A 42 3.59 1.36 26.69
CA PRO A 42 2.37 0.81 26.15
C PRO A 42 2.78 -0.31 25.20
N GLN A 43 2.30 -1.52 25.43
CA GLN A 43 2.48 -2.64 24.51
C GLN A 43 1.62 -2.36 23.28
N MET A 44 2.06 -1.42 22.45
CA MET A 44 1.35 -0.97 21.26
C MET A 44 1.48 -1.93 20.08
N THR A 45 2.10 -3.08 20.26
CA THR A 45 2.42 -4.00 19.16
C THR A 45 1.54 -5.25 19.13
N VAL A 46 0.85 -5.58 20.20
CA VAL A 46 0.04 -6.82 20.25
C VAL A 46 -1.35 -6.58 19.65
N GLU A 47 -1.90 -5.39 19.75
CA GLU A 47 -3.24 -5.07 19.26
C GLU A 47 -3.33 -4.84 17.74
N ALA A 48 -2.23 -4.50 17.09
CA ALA A 48 -2.22 -4.22 15.65
C ALA A 48 -2.02 -5.47 14.78
N GLY A 49 -1.60 -6.58 15.35
CA GLY A 49 -1.17 -7.77 14.61
C GLY A 49 0.21 -7.61 13.98
N SER A 50 0.64 -8.63 13.25
CA SER A 50 1.86 -8.61 12.45
C SER A 50 1.65 -9.30 11.11
N TYR A 51 2.57 -9.13 10.16
CA TYR A 51 2.47 -9.79 8.86
C TYR A 51 2.56 -11.32 8.93
N THR A 52 3.13 -11.87 10.01
CA THR A 52 3.19 -13.32 10.27
C THR A 52 2.06 -13.83 11.17
N ALA A 53 1.39 -12.90 11.88
CA ALA A 53 0.26 -13.18 12.77
C ALA A 53 -0.75 -12.04 12.67
N PRO A 54 -1.56 -11.98 11.59
CA PRO A 54 -2.55 -10.94 11.40
C PRO A 54 -3.58 -10.93 12.54
N MET A 55 -4.10 -9.75 12.84
CA MET A 55 -5.06 -9.55 13.92
C MET A 55 -6.39 -10.28 13.68
N GLY A 56 -6.77 -10.42 12.43
CA GLY A 56 -8.02 -11.05 12.04
C GLY A 56 -8.11 -11.26 10.54
N LYS A 57 -9.30 -11.65 10.09
CA LYS A 57 -9.59 -11.95 8.69
C LYS A 57 -10.75 -11.12 8.18
N LEU A 58 -10.62 -10.61 6.96
CA LEU A 58 -11.67 -9.95 6.21
C LEU A 58 -11.93 -10.69 4.90
N GLY A 59 -13.20 -10.79 4.54
CA GLY A 59 -13.61 -11.48 3.33
C GLY A 59 -13.68 -12.99 3.47
N THR A 60 -14.29 -13.62 2.47
CA THR A 60 -14.49 -15.06 2.40
C THR A 60 -13.92 -15.62 1.11
N PRO A 61 -13.40 -16.86 1.10
CA PRO A 61 -12.95 -17.51 -0.13
C PRO A 61 -14.09 -17.66 -1.13
N ALA A 62 -13.80 -17.43 -2.40
CA ALA A 62 -14.70 -17.75 -3.51
C ALA A 62 -14.00 -18.70 -4.49
N ALA A 63 -14.79 -19.58 -5.13
CA ALA A 63 -14.28 -20.52 -6.12
C ALA A 63 -13.87 -19.80 -7.42
N GLU A 64 -14.64 -18.78 -7.78
CA GLU A 64 -14.46 -18.00 -9.00
C GLU A 64 -13.99 -16.59 -8.68
N PRO A 65 -13.22 -15.95 -9.57
CA PRO A 65 -12.74 -14.57 -9.36
C PRO A 65 -13.87 -13.56 -9.22
N TRP A 66 -14.97 -13.75 -9.95
CA TRP A 66 -16.08 -12.82 -9.99
C TRP A 66 -17.42 -13.49 -9.78
N SER A 67 -18.34 -12.80 -9.14
CA SER A 67 -19.73 -13.23 -9.07
C SER A 67 -20.41 -13.21 -10.44
N ALA A 68 -21.52 -13.94 -10.55
CA ALA A 68 -22.33 -13.93 -11.77
C ALA A 68 -22.86 -12.50 -12.09
N THR A 69 -23.16 -11.71 -11.07
CA THR A 69 -23.56 -10.29 -11.22
C THR A 69 -22.46 -9.46 -11.82
N THR A 70 -21.24 -9.59 -11.33
CA THR A 70 -20.07 -8.87 -11.87
C THR A 70 -19.78 -9.31 -13.31
N VAL A 71 -19.84 -10.61 -13.61
CA VAL A 71 -19.66 -11.12 -14.98
C VAL A 71 -20.75 -10.58 -15.91
N GLY A 72 -22.02 -10.57 -15.46
CA GLY A 72 -23.13 -10.05 -16.24
C GLY A 72 -23.05 -8.54 -16.51
N ALA A 73 -22.41 -7.78 -15.63
CA ALA A 73 -22.17 -6.34 -15.82
C ALA A 73 -20.94 -6.01 -16.70
N ALA A 74 -20.10 -7.00 -16.98
CA ALA A 74 -18.90 -6.78 -17.79
C ALA A 74 -19.26 -6.64 -19.28
N VAL A 75 -18.43 -5.90 -20.01
CA VAL A 75 -18.57 -5.77 -21.49
C VAL A 75 -18.39 -7.16 -22.12
N ASP A 76 -19.37 -7.58 -22.85
CA ASP A 76 -19.42 -8.92 -23.50
C ASP A 76 -19.27 -10.09 -22.51
N GLY A 77 -19.66 -9.93 -21.25
CA GLY A 77 -19.46 -10.93 -20.21
C GLY A 77 -18.00 -11.26 -19.92
N LYS A 78 -17.09 -10.33 -20.25
CA LYS A 78 -15.63 -10.52 -20.10
C LYS A 78 -15.06 -9.54 -19.09
N PRO A 79 -15.05 -9.88 -17.79
CA PRO A 79 -14.36 -9.06 -16.80
C PRO A 79 -12.84 -9.04 -17.05
N ASN A 80 -12.13 -8.16 -16.36
CA ASN A 80 -10.68 -8.00 -16.50
C ASN A 80 -9.96 -9.36 -16.39
N SER A 81 -9.21 -9.73 -17.43
CA SER A 81 -8.56 -11.04 -17.57
C SER A 81 -7.42 -11.33 -16.59
N GLY A 82 -6.90 -10.32 -15.90
CA GLY A 82 -5.84 -10.49 -14.90
C GLY A 82 -6.33 -10.83 -13.49
N ALA A 83 -7.64 -10.97 -13.31
CA ALA A 83 -8.23 -11.21 -12.01
C ALA A 83 -8.08 -12.67 -11.55
N LYS A 84 -7.78 -12.84 -10.26
CA LYS A 84 -7.66 -14.17 -9.63
C LYS A 84 -8.06 -14.10 -8.16
N PRO A 85 -8.62 -15.19 -7.58
CA PRO A 85 -8.79 -15.29 -6.15
C PRO A 85 -7.45 -15.15 -5.43
N ALA A 86 -7.42 -14.40 -4.35
CA ALA A 86 -6.22 -14.16 -3.56
C ALA A 86 -6.55 -13.93 -2.10
N THR A 87 -5.63 -14.31 -1.22
CA THR A 87 -5.60 -13.94 0.19
C THR A 87 -4.30 -13.21 0.44
N LEU A 88 -4.39 -11.98 0.91
CA LEU A 88 -3.24 -11.10 1.14
C LEU A 88 -3.21 -10.70 2.62
N VAL A 89 -2.01 -10.59 3.18
CA VAL A 89 -1.81 -10.04 4.52
C VAL A 89 -1.23 -8.64 4.39
N GLY A 90 -1.89 -7.67 5.02
CA GLY A 90 -1.46 -6.28 4.94
C GLY A 90 -2.09 -5.39 6.01
N GLU A 91 -1.55 -4.20 6.15
CA GLU A 91 -2.09 -3.16 7.01
C GLU A 91 -3.25 -2.44 6.31
N ILE A 92 -4.35 -2.22 7.03
CA ILE A 92 -5.46 -1.39 6.56
C ILE A 92 -5.05 0.07 6.69
N VAL A 93 -4.84 0.75 5.58
CA VAL A 93 -4.34 2.13 5.55
C VAL A 93 -5.32 3.07 4.83
N ASP A 94 -5.31 4.33 5.23
CA ASP A 94 -5.92 5.40 4.42
C ASP A 94 -5.07 5.55 3.14
N PHE A 95 -5.66 5.15 2.02
CA PHE A 95 -4.98 5.10 0.73
C PHE A 95 -4.45 6.49 0.32
N SER A 96 -5.26 7.53 0.55
CA SER A 96 -4.90 8.90 0.19
C SER A 96 -3.75 9.44 1.05
N CYS A 97 -3.84 9.30 2.37
CA CYS A 97 -2.79 9.76 3.28
C CYS A 97 -1.49 8.96 3.14
N TYR A 98 -1.60 7.66 2.86
CA TYR A 98 -0.42 6.84 2.61
C TYR A 98 0.32 7.28 1.34
N LEU A 99 -0.39 7.45 0.21
CA LEU A 99 0.23 7.93 -1.03
C LEU A 99 0.81 9.35 -0.90
N GLN A 100 0.12 10.21 -0.17
CA GLN A 100 0.53 11.60 -0.05
C GLN A 100 1.80 11.79 0.77
N ILE A 101 1.90 11.13 1.92
CA ILE A 101 2.95 11.38 2.93
C ILE A 101 3.39 10.13 3.70
N GLY A 102 3.02 8.93 3.27
CA GLY A 102 3.44 7.68 3.91
C GLY A 102 2.86 7.45 5.31
N LYS A 103 1.75 8.09 5.68
CA LYS A 103 1.14 7.90 7.00
C LYS A 103 0.44 6.55 7.11
N HIS A 104 0.81 5.78 8.13
CA HIS A 104 0.23 4.49 8.45
C HIS A 104 0.47 4.13 9.93
N GLY A 105 0.03 2.94 10.35
CA GLY A 105 0.23 2.40 11.68
C GLY A 105 -0.68 3.02 12.74
N GLU A 106 -0.52 2.57 13.98
CA GLU A 106 -1.35 2.95 15.12
C GLU A 106 -1.43 4.46 15.33
N LYS A 107 -0.33 5.18 15.15
CA LYS A 107 -0.30 6.64 15.30
C LYS A 107 -1.21 7.38 14.31
N HIS A 108 -1.54 6.74 13.19
CA HIS A 108 -2.42 7.31 12.18
C HIS A 108 -3.86 6.79 12.27
N ARG A 109 -4.12 5.78 13.09
CA ARG A 109 -5.39 5.07 13.18
C ARG A 109 -6.61 6.00 13.30
N SER A 110 -6.60 6.89 14.28
CA SER A 110 -7.74 7.79 14.52
C SER A 110 -8.02 8.74 13.34
N CYS A 111 -6.98 9.14 12.62
CA CYS A 111 -7.11 9.93 11.40
C CYS A 111 -7.69 9.09 10.26
N ALA A 112 -7.17 7.89 10.05
CA ALA A 112 -7.65 6.96 9.03
C ALA A 112 -9.13 6.61 9.24
N GLN A 113 -9.57 6.36 10.46
CA GLN A 113 -10.97 6.13 10.81
C GLN A 113 -11.89 7.29 10.38
N LYS A 114 -11.47 8.54 10.65
CA LYS A 114 -12.20 9.74 10.20
C LYS A 114 -12.26 9.83 8.68
N CYS A 115 -11.15 9.57 8.01
CA CYS A 115 -11.06 9.57 6.56
C CYS A 115 -11.97 8.50 5.93
N PHE A 116 -11.97 7.28 6.46
CA PHE A 116 -12.87 6.22 6.00
C PHE A 116 -14.36 6.59 6.20
N ASN A 117 -14.70 7.14 7.36
CA ASN A 117 -16.05 7.63 7.62
C ASN A 117 -16.47 8.77 6.67
N SER A 118 -15.51 9.52 6.14
CA SER A 118 -15.72 10.59 5.16
C SER A 118 -15.63 10.13 3.70
N GLY A 119 -15.53 8.81 3.45
CA GLY A 119 -15.56 8.25 2.09
C GLY A 119 -14.19 8.14 1.41
N GLN A 120 -13.07 8.41 2.11
CA GLN A 120 -11.74 8.22 1.53
C GLN A 120 -11.49 6.75 1.15
N PRO A 121 -10.67 6.50 0.12
CA PRO A 121 -10.34 5.15 -0.31
C PRO A 121 -9.60 4.37 0.76
N ILE A 122 -9.93 3.08 0.87
CA ILE A 122 -9.31 2.13 1.78
C ILE A 122 -8.17 1.43 1.04
N GLY A 123 -7.00 1.29 1.68
CA GLY A 123 -5.85 0.57 1.14
C GLY A 123 -5.48 -0.64 1.99
N LEU A 124 -4.85 -1.61 1.35
CA LEU A 124 -4.13 -2.71 1.99
C LEU A 124 -2.66 -2.61 1.60
N MET A 125 -1.80 -2.36 2.57
CA MET A 125 -0.36 -2.29 2.38
C MET A 125 0.28 -3.61 2.81
N THR A 126 0.82 -4.36 1.85
CA THR A 126 1.49 -5.64 2.11
C THR A 126 2.94 -5.45 2.57
N SER A 127 3.55 -6.51 3.12
CA SER A 127 4.91 -6.46 3.69
C SER A 127 6.01 -6.09 2.69
N ASP A 128 5.77 -6.29 1.39
CA ASP A 128 6.67 -5.90 0.31
C ASP A 128 6.49 -4.43 -0.13
N GLY A 129 5.62 -3.68 0.57
CA GLY A 129 5.29 -2.29 0.23
C GLY A 129 4.29 -2.13 -0.92
N SER A 130 3.73 -3.23 -1.44
CA SER A 130 2.65 -3.13 -2.43
C SER A 130 1.38 -2.57 -1.80
N LEU A 131 0.73 -1.65 -2.52
CA LEU A 131 -0.51 -1.03 -2.09
C LEU A 131 -1.66 -1.47 -3.00
N TYR A 132 -2.68 -2.04 -2.40
CA TYR A 132 -3.91 -2.43 -3.07
C TYR A 132 -5.07 -1.55 -2.60
N MET A 133 -5.90 -1.10 -3.54
CA MET A 133 -7.18 -0.48 -3.18
C MET A 133 -8.16 -1.59 -2.78
N LEU A 134 -8.74 -1.50 -1.59
CA LEU A 134 -9.81 -2.42 -1.17
C LEU A 134 -11.14 -1.94 -1.71
N MET A 135 -11.83 -2.82 -2.40
CA MET A 135 -13.11 -2.58 -3.04
C MET A 135 -14.09 -3.68 -2.65
N GLU A 136 -15.37 -3.37 -2.65
CA GLU A 136 -16.39 -4.41 -2.58
C GLU A 136 -16.49 -5.15 -3.92
N GLU A 137 -16.70 -6.46 -3.84
CA GLU A 137 -16.76 -7.32 -5.04
C GLU A 137 -17.92 -6.94 -5.96
N GLU A 138 -19.09 -6.72 -5.38
CA GLU A 138 -20.30 -6.47 -6.16
C GLU A 138 -20.35 -5.04 -6.68
N HIS A 139 -20.88 -4.88 -7.89
CA HIS A 139 -21.19 -3.59 -8.45
C HIS A 139 -22.41 -2.97 -7.79
N ASP A 140 -22.22 -2.34 -6.64
CA ASP A 140 -23.27 -1.58 -5.98
C ASP A 140 -23.23 -0.12 -6.49
N PRO A 141 -24.27 0.37 -7.15
CA PRO A 141 -24.33 1.75 -7.63
C PRO A 141 -24.40 2.78 -6.48
N ARG A 142 -24.77 2.35 -5.28
CA ARG A 142 -24.81 3.25 -4.11
C ARG A 142 -23.40 3.52 -3.64
N ARG A 143 -23.01 4.79 -3.65
CA ARG A 143 -21.73 5.28 -3.16
C ARG A 143 -21.88 6.22 -1.95
N ASP A 144 -23.09 6.41 -1.49
CA ASP A 144 -23.52 7.41 -0.52
C ASP A 144 -23.56 6.92 0.91
N GLY A 145 -23.28 5.63 1.15
CA GLY A 145 -23.43 5.00 2.44
C GLY A 145 -22.16 4.38 3.00
N GLN A 146 -22.26 4.07 4.29
CA GLN A 146 -21.28 3.22 4.98
C GLN A 146 -21.54 1.76 4.58
N THR A 147 -20.72 1.24 3.68
CA THR A 147 -20.75 -0.18 3.31
C THR A 147 -20.23 -1.03 4.45
N ASP A 148 -20.56 -2.33 4.46
CA ASP A 148 -20.08 -3.23 5.53
C ASP A 148 -18.55 -3.41 5.46
N LEU A 149 -17.95 -3.41 4.27
CA LEU A 149 -16.50 -3.37 4.12
C LEU A 149 -15.91 -2.10 4.75
N ARG A 150 -16.52 -0.93 4.51
CA ARG A 150 -16.05 0.33 5.06
C ARG A 150 -16.12 0.35 6.59
N LYS A 151 -17.20 -0.16 7.18
CA LYS A 151 -17.34 -0.31 8.64
C LYS A 151 -16.22 -1.18 9.19
N ALA A 152 -15.99 -2.35 8.58
CA ALA A 152 -14.88 -3.22 8.98
C ALA A 152 -13.51 -2.53 8.86
N ALA A 153 -13.29 -1.74 7.80
CA ALA A 153 -12.05 -0.99 7.65
C ALA A 153 -11.88 0.11 8.71
N VAL A 154 -12.97 0.78 9.13
CA VAL A 154 -12.95 1.74 10.25
C VAL A 154 -12.50 1.05 11.53
N ASP A 155 -13.05 -0.13 11.84
CA ASP A 155 -12.71 -0.89 13.04
C ASP A 155 -11.27 -1.39 13.02
N HIS A 156 -10.74 -1.67 11.83
CA HIS A 156 -9.41 -2.24 11.63
C HIS A 156 -8.38 -1.27 11.02
N ALA A 157 -8.64 0.02 11.02
CA ALA A 157 -7.66 1.02 10.55
C ALA A 157 -6.33 0.87 11.31
N GLY A 158 -5.21 0.79 10.60
CA GLY A 158 -3.88 0.60 11.16
C GLY A 158 -3.59 -0.82 11.65
N HIS A 159 -4.53 -1.76 11.56
CA HIS A 159 -4.32 -3.16 11.89
C HIS A 159 -3.83 -3.95 10.70
N ILE A 160 -3.00 -4.97 10.95
CA ILE A 160 -2.57 -5.94 9.94
C ILE A 160 -3.59 -7.08 9.90
N MET A 161 -4.23 -7.24 8.75
CA MET A 161 -5.34 -8.15 8.50
C MET A 161 -5.00 -9.13 7.38
N GLU A 162 -5.55 -10.34 7.46
CA GLU A 162 -5.63 -11.25 6.33
C GLU A 162 -6.90 -10.93 5.55
N VAL A 163 -6.77 -10.55 4.28
CA VAL A 163 -7.89 -10.11 3.45
C VAL A 163 -8.04 -11.01 2.23
N THR A 164 -9.22 -11.58 2.05
CA THR A 164 -9.55 -12.50 0.96
C THR A 164 -10.51 -11.86 -0.03
N GLY A 165 -10.18 -11.98 -1.31
CA GLY A 165 -10.98 -11.40 -2.38
C GLY A 165 -10.44 -11.74 -3.76
N THR A 166 -10.88 -10.99 -4.77
CA THR A 166 -10.34 -11.05 -6.12
C THR A 166 -9.28 -9.98 -6.31
N GLN A 167 -8.04 -10.41 -6.49
CA GLN A 167 -6.95 -9.52 -6.87
C GLN A 167 -7.07 -9.17 -8.36
N SER A 168 -7.01 -7.89 -8.68
CA SER A 168 -7.01 -7.39 -10.05
C SER A 168 -5.92 -6.34 -10.24
N SER A 169 -5.34 -6.28 -11.43
CA SER A 169 -4.34 -5.28 -11.78
C SER A 169 -4.59 -4.80 -13.20
N PHE A 170 -4.70 -3.48 -13.37
CA PHE A 170 -4.91 -2.87 -14.68
C PHE A 170 -4.26 -1.48 -14.72
N GLY A 171 -3.52 -1.19 -15.78
CA GLY A 171 -2.89 0.13 -15.98
C GLY A 171 -1.93 0.55 -14.86
N GLY A 172 -1.30 -0.40 -14.17
CA GLY A 172 -0.43 -0.15 -13.02
C GLY A 172 -1.15 -0.03 -11.68
N TYR A 173 -2.48 0.01 -11.67
CA TYR A 173 -3.28 0.02 -10.43
C TYR A 173 -3.51 -1.41 -9.94
N LYS A 174 -3.47 -1.59 -8.62
CA LYS A 174 -3.76 -2.85 -7.95
C LYS A 174 -5.01 -2.69 -7.09
N ALA A 175 -5.91 -3.64 -7.18
CA ALA A 175 -7.12 -3.68 -6.36
C ALA A 175 -7.32 -5.09 -5.79
N LEU A 176 -7.96 -5.16 -4.63
CA LEU A 176 -8.49 -6.38 -4.05
C LEU A 176 -9.98 -6.17 -3.78
N TYR A 177 -10.82 -6.87 -4.51
CA TYR A 177 -12.27 -6.86 -4.35
C TYR A 177 -12.63 -7.89 -3.29
N VAL A 178 -13.03 -7.40 -2.12
CA VAL A 178 -13.20 -8.23 -0.92
C VAL A 178 -14.54 -8.93 -0.96
N HIS A 179 -14.53 -10.26 -0.87
CA HIS A 179 -15.73 -11.08 -0.95
C HIS A 179 -16.53 -11.08 0.36
N GLY A 180 -17.87 -11.27 0.25
CA GLY A 180 -18.73 -11.56 1.39
C GLY A 180 -19.27 -10.36 2.15
N PHE A 181 -19.03 -9.14 1.68
CA PHE A 181 -19.57 -7.92 2.29
C PHE A 181 -20.86 -7.39 1.63
N VAL A 182 -21.22 -7.93 0.49
CA VAL A 182 -22.47 -7.56 -0.19
C VAL A 182 -23.56 -8.50 0.25
N LYS A 183 -24.64 -7.94 0.80
CA LYS A 183 -25.85 -8.71 1.13
C LYS A 183 -26.58 -9.06 -0.15
N LYS A 184 -26.81 -10.36 -0.36
CA LYS A 184 -27.65 -10.88 -1.42
C LYS A 184 -29.12 -10.62 -1.12
#